data_d955676ef43822667f3b9924ec3b7471
#
_entry.id   d955676ef43822667f3b9924ec3b7471
#
_cell.length_a   1.000
_cell.length_b   1.000
_cell.length_c   1.000
_cell.angle_alpha   90.00
_cell.angle_beta   90.00
_cell.angle_gamma   90.00
#
_symmetry.space_group_name_H-M   'P 1'
#
loop_
_entity.id
_entity.type
_entity.pdbx_description
1 polymer ?
#
loop_
_entity_poly.entity_id
_entity_poly.type
_entity_poly.pdbx_seq_one_letter_code
_entity_poly.pdbx_strand_id
1 'polypeptide(L)'
;MTICLWILLLQTIFVNTLFIKIPFGPRFKIKDRELTKRLEYKFTEKEQSILKKFNGFYGLIGPDVNITTISNIFDLFTSDGLINGVFFDNGELTFIKYFIRTDKLKYEQKNGKIPTHNILRILFEVLSTMNLLPKILGVSNTALMHFDNNTYSLYERDVPYKLDIDFKNKKIKTKQKNLIKNIRNFSAHSKTNGTTIETIDCDIFKNQVYYYELDKNFVTTKTHIITTKYLPIIHDFWSSQNKIIFIDSPLAIDYSSVLNTPMPVKLDDSKETIINVFDKTTMEIERYHINESFYIFHYANSKENETHIDIYASLYDNINFNEVNITGKYRKISIKKNTKLVTIEKNPELEVLNIEFPISYGNRTIFRSIENRVNNGFVICEGMELIKTIEFVDKFICGEPAIKKIDNSYYLIAFYFSIFNSKDSHMIIMNLDTYNFLDIPIKEEMGLGFHSIFIPNSEKII
;
A
#
# COMPACT_ATOMS: atom_id res chain seq x y z
N MET A 1 -22.47 19.13 -23.38
CA MET A 1 -22.04 20.15 -24.35
C MET A 1 -20.93 21.06 -23.79
N THR A 2 -21.01 21.55 -22.58
CA THR A 2 -20.01 22.43 -21.95
C THR A 2 -18.63 21.77 -21.72
N ILE A 3 -18.58 20.50 -21.33
CA ILE A 3 -17.32 19.76 -21.12
C ILE A 3 -16.57 19.50 -22.43
N CYS A 4 -17.29 19.19 -23.53
CA CYS A 4 -16.68 19.05 -24.85
C CYS A 4 -16.08 20.35 -25.38
N LEU A 5 -16.71 21.50 -25.08
CA LEU A 5 -16.19 22.81 -25.46
C LEU A 5 -14.89 23.16 -24.70
N TRP A 6 -14.82 22.80 -23.42
CA TRP A 6 -13.59 22.95 -22.60
C TRP A 6 -12.48 22.04 -23.08
N ILE A 7 -12.78 20.81 -23.49
CA ILE A 7 -11.80 19.88 -24.06
C ILE A 7 -11.29 20.39 -25.40
N LEU A 8 -12.14 20.91 -26.28
CA LEU A 8 -11.73 21.53 -27.54
C LEU A 8 -10.96 22.83 -27.34
N LEU A 9 -11.32 23.68 -26.36
CA LEU A 9 -10.56 24.86 -26.01
C LEU A 9 -9.17 24.51 -25.46
N LEU A 10 -9.09 23.47 -24.61
CA LEU A 10 -7.83 22.93 -24.12
C LEU A 10 -6.99 22.31 -25.23
N GLN A 11 -7.58 21.60 -26.22
CA GLN A 11 -6.85 21.10 -27.37
C GLN A 11 -6.26 22.21 -28.23
N THR A 12 -7.03 23.30 -28.47
CA THR A 12 -6.54 24.46 -29.25
C THR A 12 -5.48 25.28 -28.50
N ILE A 13 -5.59 25.40 -27.19
CA ILE A 13 -4.58 26.04 -26.35
C ILE A 13 -3.31 25.17 -26.27
N PHE A 14 -3.45 23.83 -26.18
CA PHE A 14 -2.31 22.92 -26.08
C PHE A 14 -1.50 22.79 -27.36
N VAL A 15 -2.14 22.79 -28.53
CA VAL A 15 -1.43 22.69 -29.81
C VAL A 15 -0.61 23.95 -30.11
N ASN A 16 -1.05 25.12 -29.62
CA ASN A 16 -0.35 26.39 -29.84
C ASN A 16 0.59 26.84 -28.72
N THR A 17 0.59 26.17 -27.55
CA THR A 17 1.40 26.55 -26.38
C THR A 17 2.39 25.50 -25.90
N LEU A 18 2.71 24.50 -26.73
CA LEU A 18 3.68 23.41 -26.40
C LEU A 18 5.12 23.91 -26.15
N PHE A 19 5.35 25.22 -26.14
CA PHE A 19 6.64 25.86 -25.83
C PHE A 19 6.64 26.70 -24.54
N ILE A 20 5.59 26.64 -23.72
CA ILE A 20 5.70 27.17 -22.37
C ILE A 20 6.64 26.25 -21.62
N LYS A 21 7.85 26.71 -21.32
CA LYS A 21 8.75 26.03 -20.39
C LYS A 21 8.03 25.94 -19.06
N ILE A 22 7.41 24.79 -18.77
CA ILE A 22 6.88 24.50 -17.44
C ILE A 22 8.06 24.68 -16.49
N PRO A 23 7.96 25.53 -15.45
CA PRO A 23 9.05 25.71 -14.50
C PRO A 23 9.19 24.43 -13.69
N PHE A 24 10.06 23.54 -14.13
CA PHE A 24 10.43 22.38 -13.35
C PHE A 24 11.26 22.82 -12.13
N GLY A 25 11.02 22.19 -11.00
CA GLY A 25 11.86 22.34 -9.84
C GLY A 25 13.31 21.87 -10.06
N PRO A 26 14.18 22.01 -9.07
CA PRO A 26 15.58 21.58 -9.19
C PRO A 26 15.68 20.07 -9.52
N ARG A 27 16.73 19.68 -10.26
CA ARG A 27 16.98 18.28 -10.57
C ARG A 27 17.23 17.46 -9.30
N PHE A 28 16.60 16.32 -9.21
CA PHE A 28 16.72 15.42 -8.08
C PHE A 28 18.04 14.62 -8.11
N LYS A 29 18.88 14.76 -7.09
CA LYS A 29 20.14 14.01 -6.95
C LYS A 29 19.95 12.79 -6.06
N ILE A 30 19.73 11.63 -6.67
CA ILE A 30 19.50 10.37 -5.94
C ILE A 30 20.74 9.91 -5.17
N LYS A 31 21.95 10.10 -5.75
CA LYS A 31 23.21 9.55 -5.20
C LYS A 31 23.50 9.95 -3.75
N ASP A 32 23.03 11.12 -3.36
CA ASP A 32 23.27 11.65 -2.01
C ASP A 32 22.29 11.06 -0.97
N ARG A 33 21.31 10.25 -1.40
CA ARG A 33 20.23 9.72 -0.57
C ARG A 33 20.12 8.20 -0.57
N GLU A 34 20.84 7.53 -1.47
CA GLU A 34 20.97 6.07 -1.49
C GLU A 34 22.23 5.64 -0.75
N LEU A 35 22.10 4.56 -0.01
CA LEU A 35 23.25 4.00 0.72
C LEU A 35 23.10 2.49 0.87
N THR A 36 24.25 1.85 1.09
CA THR A 36 24.36 0.47 1.57
C THR A 36 25.37 0.49 2.71
N LYS A 37 24.95 0.00 3.88
CA LYS A 37 25.73 0.09 5.11
C LYS A 37 25.64 -1.22 5.89
N ARG A 38 26.77 -1.83 6.19
CA ARG A 38 26.83 -2.93 7.14
C ARG A 38 26.51 -2.37 8.54
N LEU A 39 25.60 -3.05 9.25
CA LEU A 39 25.25 -2.67 10.62
C LEU A 39 26.27 -3.30 11.59
N GLU A 40 26.99 -2.45 12.27
CA GLU A 40 27.95 -2.86 13.30
C GLU A 40 27.28 -2.80 14.66
N TYR A 41 26.84 -3.94 15.16
CA TYR A 41 26.26 -4.09 16.48
C TYR A 41 26.85 -5.32 17.17
N LYS A 42 27.11 -5.20 18.46
CA LYS A 42 27.60 -6.32 19.28
C LYS A 42 26.39 -7.09 19.82
N PHE A 43 26.06 -8.18 19.17
CA PHE A 43 25.01 -9.08 19.63
C PHE A 43 25.55 -10.04 20.70
N THR A 44 24.69 -10.35 21.68
CA THR A 44 24.91 -11.49 22.58
C THR A 44 24.85 -12.79 21.80
N GLU A 45 25.38 -13.89 22.34
CA GLU A 45 25.31 -15.21 21.69
C GLU A 45 23.88 -15.65 21.38
N LYS A 46 22.93 -15.35 22.28
CA LYS A 46 21.50 -15.64 22.11
C LYS A 46 20.91 -14.87 20.94
N GLU A 47 21.17 -13.56 20.86
CA GLU A 47 20.71 -12.70 19.76
C GLU A 47 21.32 -13.14 18.43
N GLN A 48 22.60 -13.42 18.42
CA GLN A 48 23.30 -13.93 17.23
C GLN A 48 22.72 -15.28 16.75
N SER A 49 22.35 -16.16 17.68
CA SER A 49 21.69 -17.43 17.36
C SER A 49 20.31 -17.20 16.70
N ILE A 50 19.55 -16.21 17.14
CA ILE A 50 18.28 -15.83 16.53
C ILE A 50 18.54 -15.27 15.12
N LEU A 51 19.45 -14.31 14.98
CA LEU A 51 19.73 -13.64 13.71
C LEU A 51 20.25 -14.61 12.62
N LYS A 52 21.00 -15.63 12.99
CA LYS A 52 21.45 -16.68 12.05
C LYS A 52 20.34 -17.46 11.42
N LYS A 53 19.14 -17.50 12.03
CA LYS A 53 17.95 -18.17 11.47
C LYS A 53 17.24 -17.32 10.41
N PHE A 54 17.51 -16.02 10.40
CA PHE A 54 17.04 -15.14 9.33
C PHE A 54 18.03 -15.20 8.16
N ASN A 55 17.52 -15.54 6.98
CA ASN A 55 18.28 -15.51 5.76
C ASN A 55 17.38 -14.98 4.65
N GLY A 56 17.67 -13.77 4.16
CA GLY A 56 16.80 -13.12 3.20
C GLY A 56 16.91 -11.59 3.22
N PHE A 57 15.85 -10.96 2.76
CA PHE A 57 15.73 -9.51 2.67
C PHE A 57 14.40 -9.05 3.29
N TYR A 58 14.47 -8.18 4.28
CA TYR A 58 13.33 -7.39 4.74
C TYR A 58 13.33 -6.06 4.01
N GLY A 59 12.21 -5.71 3.38
CA GLY A 59 12.04 -4.45 2.66
C GLY A 59 10.74 -3.77 3.03
N LEU A 60 10.82 -2.50 3.43
CA LEU A 60 9.70 -1.58 3.62
C LEU A 60 9.75 -0.57 2.49
N ILE A 61 8.68 -0.49 1.68
CA ILE A 61 8.54 0.52 0.64
C ILE A 61 7.62 1.63 1.09
N GLY A 62 7.90 2.85 0.67
CA GLY A 62 7.06 4.00 0.93
C GLY A 62 7.43 5.20 0.09
N PRO A 63 6.74 6.33 0.31
CA PRO A 63 7.04 7.59 -0.36
C PRO A 63 8.32 8.22 0.18
N ASP A 64 9.08 8.87 -0.69
CA ASP A 64 10.19 9.73 -0.29
C ASP A 64 9.67 11.08 0.22
N VAL A 65 9.24 11.10 1.47
CA VAL A 65 8.72 12.30 2.14
C VAL A 65 9.36 12.49 3.51
N ASN A 66 9.50 13.76 3.89
CA ASN A 66 9.81 14.10 5.27
C ASN A 66 8.50 14.25 6.04
N ILE A 67 8.32 13.46 7.09
CA ILE A 67 7.09 13.42 7.89
C ILE A 67 6.72 14.79 8.51
N THR A 68 7.70 15.65 8.72
CA THR A 68 7.46 17.01 9.27
C THR A 68 6.91 18.00 8.25
N THR A 69 6.98 17.68 6.96
CA THR A 69 6.55 18.56 5.85
C THR A 69 5.33 18.05 5.11
N ILE A 70 4.78 16.90 5.49
CA ILE A 70 3.56 16.37 4.89
C ILE A 70 2.38 17.25 5.28
N SER A 71 1.66 17.77 4.28
CA SER A 71 0.48 18.60 4.48
C SER A 71 -0.84 17.87 4.26
N ASN A 72 -0.83 16.82 3.44
CA ASN A 72 -2.01 16.02 3.10
C ASN A 72 -1.60 14.61 2.64
N ILE A 73 -2.56 13.70 2.57
CA ILE A 73 -2.32 12.31 2.16
C ILE A 73 -1.89 12.19 0.69
N PHE A 74 -2.24 13.16 -0.14
CA PHE A 74 -1.86 13.16 -1.55
C PHE A 74 -0.35 13.30 -1.75
N ASP A 75 0.36 13.99 -0.84
CA ASP A 75 1.83 14.05 -0.83
C ASP A 75 2.44 12.66 -0.74
N LEU A 76 1.82 11.76 0.03
CA LEU A 76 2.25 10.38 0.18
C LEU A 76 2.08 9.59 -1.13
N PHE A 77 0.94 9.77 -1.80
CA PHE A 77 0.62 9.04 -3.03
C PHE A 77 1.40 9.49 -4.26
N THR A 78 2.03 10.66 -4.22
CA THR A 78 2.70 11.25 -5.40
C THR A 78 4.22 11.34 -5.28
N SER A 79 4.77 11.00 -4.13
CA SER A 79 6.22 11.01 -3.89
C SER A 79 6.89 9.73 -4.38
N ASP A 80 8.15 9.85 -4.79
CA ASP A 80 8.89 8.74 -5.40
C ASP A 80 9.05 7.54 -4.44
N GLY A 81 8.99 6.34 -5.00
CA GLY A 81 9.11 5.10 -4.24
C GLY A 81 10.53 4.89 -3.70
N LEU A 82 10.63 4.72 -2.39
CA LEU A 82 11.85 4.47 -1.65
C LEU A 82 11.73 3.17 -0.87
N ILE A 83 12.69 2.27 -1.04
CA ILE A 83 12.86 1.08 -0.23
C ILE A 83 13.87 1.36 0.87
N ASN A 84 13.47 1.16 2.11
CA ASN A 84 14.37 0.95 3.24
C ASN A 84 14.38 -0.55 3.54
N GLY A 85 15.56 -1.19 3.56
CA GLY A 85 15.60 -2.64 3.73
C GLY A 85 16.84 -3.13 4.45
N VAL A 86 16.80 -4.39 4.90
CA VAL A 86 17.93 -5.07 5.53
C VAL A 86 18.10 -6.44 4.91
N PHE A 87 19.31 -6.71 4.44
CA PHE A 87 19.75 -8.07 4.10
C PHE A 87 20.21 -8.78 5.35
N PHE A 88 19.70 -9.98 5.54
CA PHE A 88 20.09 -10.93 6.58
C PHE A 88 20.93 -12.03 5.94
N ASP A 89 22.14 -12.20 6.42
CA ASP A 89 23.08 -13.19 5.90
C ASP A 89 23.92 -13.80 7.02
N ASN A 90 23.55 -14.99 7.49
CA ASN A 90 24.24 -15.72 8.54
C ASN A 90 24.53 -14.88 9.82
N GLY A 91 23.55 -14.07 10.24
CA GLY A 91 23.66 -13.20 11.41
C GLY A 91 24.31 -11.86 11.13
N GLU A 92 24.79 -11.61 9.93
CA GLU A 92 25.22 -10.29 9.47
C GLU A 92 24.04 -9.51 8.90
N LEU A 93 24.02 -8.20 9.15
CA LEU A 93 22.95 -7.30 8.72
C LEU A 93 23.54 -6.19 7.83
N THR A 94 22.91 -5.97 6.67
CA THR A 94 23.28 -4.87 5.77
C THR A 94 22.05 -4.05 5.46
N PHE A 95 22.01 -2.80 5.94
CA PHE A 95 20.94 -1.85 5.61
C PHE A 95 21.15 -1.27 4.22
N ILE A 96 20.06 -1.08 3.50
CA ILE A 96 20.03 -0.45 2.18
C ILE A 96 18.90 0.55 2.08
N LYS A 97 19.17 1.67 1.41
CA LYS A 97 18.20 2.67 0.99
C LYS A 97 18.25 2.79 -0.53
N TYR A 98 17.13 2.55 -1.21
CA TYR A 98 17.10 2.45 -2.67
C TYR A 98 15.83 3.06 -3.27
N PHE A 99 15.97 3.97 -4.23
CA PHE A 99 14.88 4.54 -5.00
C PHE A 99 14.48 3.64 -6.18
N ILE A 100 13.17 3.42 -6.34
CA ILE A 100 12.65 2.75 -7.54
C ILE A 100 12.88 3.64 -8.75
N ARG A 101 13.55 3.11 -9.78
CA ARG A 101 13.87 3.85 -11.04
C ARG A 101 12.64 3.86 -11.95
N THR A 102 11.58 4.56 -11.52
CA THR A 102 10.36 4.76 -12.32
C THR A 102 10.64 5.65 -13.53
N ASP A 103 9.71 5.65 -14.49
CA ASP A 103 9.80 6.54 -15.65
C ASP A 103 9.68 8.00 -15.21
N LYS A 104 8.83 8.29 -14.20
CA LYS A 104 8.73 9.61 -13.56
C LYS A 104 10.08 10.06 -13.00
N LEU A 105 10.70 9.23 -12.16
CA LEU A 105 11.96 9.57 -11.51
C LEU A 105 13.09 9.82 -12.54
N LYS A 106 13.20 8.97 -13.58
CA LYS A 106 14.15 9.16 -14.67
C LYS A 106 13.91 10.48 -15.40
N TYR A 107 12.65 10.81 -15.67
CA TYR A 107 12.27 12.07 -16.30
C TYR A 107 12.67 13.27 -15.42
N GLU A 108 12.37 13.26 -14.13
CA GLU A 108 12.70 14.32 -13.18
C GLU A 108 14.20 14.52 -12.97
N GLN A 109 14.98 13.44 -13.01
CA GLN A 109 16.44 13.52 -12.98
C GLN A 109 17.01 14.28 -14.18
N LYS A 110 16.39 14.13 -15.36
CA LYS A 110 16.84 14.79 -16.59
C LYS A 110 16.34 16.23 -16.69
N ASN A 111 15.08 16.47 -16.35
CA ASN A 111 14.36 17.71 -16.68
C ASN A 111 14.06 18.60 -15.48
N GLY A 112 14.12 18.07 -14.25
CA GLY A 112 13.71 18.72 -13.01
C GLY A 112 12.37 18.17 -12.47
N LYS A 113 12.09 18.41 -11.20
CA LYS A 113 10.89 17.89 -10.52
C LYS A 113 9.59 18.41 -11.13
N ILE A 114 8.66 17.49 -11.36
CA ILE A 114 7.29 17.81 -11.78
C ILE A 114 6.58 18.47 -10.59
N PRO A 115 5.89 19.61 -10.79
CA PRO A 115 5.12 20.27 -9.72
C PRO A 115 4.09 19.32 -9.10
N THR A 116 4.05 19.21 -7.78
CA THR A 116 3.16 18.28 -7.06
C THR A 116 1.78 18.89 -6.75
N HIS A 117 1.71 20.20 -6.54
CA HIS A 117 0.52 20.89 -6.03
C HIS A 117 0.07 22.03 -6.94
N ASN A 118 -0.37 21.71 -8.15
CA ASN A 118 -0.99 22.74 -8.96
C ASN A 118 -1.98 22.14 -9.98
N ILE A 119 -2.80 23.00 -10.54
CA ILE A 119 -3.78 22.66 -11.58
C ILE A 119 -3.14 21.94 -12.76
N LEU A 120 -1.87 22.23 -13.08
CA LEU A 120 -1.13 21.56 -14.16
C LEU A 120 -0.94 20.09 -13.86
N ARG A 121 -0.62 19.71 -12.62
CA ARG A 121 -0.48 18.29 -12.28
C ARG A 121 -1.82 17.56 -12.39
N ILE A 122 -2.90 18.13 -11.87
CA ILE A 122 -4.24 17.55 -12.02
C ILE A 122 -4.56 17.36 -13.50
N LEU A 123 -4.28 18.38 -14.32
CA LEU A 123 -4.46 18.29 -15.76
C LEU A 123 -3.61 17.16 -16.39
N PHE A 124 -2.33 17.03 -16.04
CA PHE A 124 -1.47 15.94 -16.50
C PHE A 124 -2.03 14.56 -16.09
N GLU A 125 -2.52 14.42 -14.87
CA GLU A 125 -3.13 13.19 -14.37
C GLU A 125 -4.39 12.82 -15.17
N VAL A 126 -5.27 13.79 -15.40
CA VAL A 126 -6.49 13.60 -16.20
C VAL A 126 -6.13 13.21 -17.64
N LEU A 127 -5.25 13.93 -18.30
CA LEU A 127 -4.84 13.64 -19.67
C LEU A 127 -4.11 12.29 -19.79
N SER A 128 -3.31 11.91 -18.80
CA SER A 128 -2.68 10.59 -18.74
C SER A 128 -3.72 9.48 -18.56
N THR A 129 -4.70 9.67 -17.70
CA THR A 129 -5.80 8.72 -17.48
C THR A 129 -6.64 8.56 -18.75
N MET A 130 -6.85 9.64 -19.51
CA MET A 130 -7.55 9.62 -20.80
C MET A 130 -6.71 9.08 -21.98
N ASN A 131 -5.49 8.59 -21.76
CA ASN A 131 -4.55 8.16 -22.80
C ASN A 131 -4.04 9.28 -23.75
N LEU A 132 -4.24 10.53 -23.40
CA LEU A 132 -3.77 11.66 -24.21
C LEU A 132 -2.31 12.00 -23.94
N LEU A 133 -1.76 11.56 -22.80
CA LEU A 133 -0.34 11.68 -22.45
C LEU A 133 0.22 10.33 -22.00
N PRO A 134 1.54 10.10 -22.18
CA PRO A 134 2.21 8.93 -21.62
C PRO A 134 2.10 8.89 -20.09
N LYS A 135 1.97 7.68 -19.53
CA LYS A 135 2.02 7.45 -18.08
C LYS A 135 3.45 7.63 -17.55
N ILE A 136 3.81 8.85 -17.22
CA ILE A 136 5.10 9.17 -16.59
C ILE A 136 4.99 9.47 -15.11
N LEU A 137 3.77 9.46 -14.54
CA LEU A 137 3.51 9.91 -13.17
C LEU A 137 3.50 8.77 -12.14
N GLY A 138 3.65 7.52 -12.56
CA GLY A 138 3.73 6.37 -11.65
C GLY A 138 4.95 6.45 -10.74
N VAL A 139 4.74 6.37 -9.43
CA VAL A 139 5.78 6.51 -8.41
C VAL A 139 6.25 5.19 -7.81
N SER A 140 5.47 4.11 -7.96
CA SER A 140 5.79 2.76 -7.49
C SER A 140 6.26 2.71 -6.04
N ASN A 141 5.45 3.29 -5.13
CA ASN A 141 5.82 3.54 -3.74
C ASN A 141 4.96 2.79 -2.73
N THR A 142 3.98 1.97 -3.18
CA THR A 142 2.94 1.48 -2.27
C THR A 142 3.29 0.11 -1.69
N ALA A 143 3.54 -0.91 -2.49
CA ALA A 143 3.81 -2.25 -1.99
C ALA A 143 4.92 -2.99 -2.76
N LEU A 144 5.44 -4.04 -2.14
CA LEU A 144 6.33 -5.02 -2.77
C LEU A 144 5.59 -6.34 -2.91
N MET A 145 5.69 -6.97 -4.06
CA MET A 145 5.16 -8.31 -4.33
C MET A 145 6.32 -9.25 -4.71
N HIS A 146 6.39 -10.39 -4.04
CA HIS A 146 7.31 -11.48 -4.43
C HIS A 146 6.50 -12.64 -4.99
N PHE A 147 6.74 -12.97 -6.25
CA PHE A 147 5.99 -14.00 -6.96
C PHE A 147 6.89 -14.71 -7.97
N ASP A 148 6.87 -16.05 -7.99
CA ASP A 148 7.66 -16.89 -8.88
C ASP A 148 9.15 -16.48 -8.94
N ASN A 149 9.78 -16.38 -7.75
CA ASN A 149 11.17 -15.93 -7.53
C ASN A 149 11.51 -14.53 -8.10
N ASN A 150 10.51 -13.73 -8.44
CA ASN A 150 10.69 -12.37 -8.89
C ASN A 150 10.07 -11.38 -7.91
N THR A 151 10.69 -10.22 -7.77
CA THR A 151 10.16 -9.16 -6.91
C THR A 151 9.73 -7.97 -7.76
N TYR A 152 8.62 -7.38 -7.37
CA TYR A 152 8.01 -6.24 -8.05
C TYR A 152 7.65 -5.15 -7.05
N SER A 153 7.81 -3.90 -7.44
CA SER A 153 7.23 -2.76 -6.72
C SER A 153 5.95 -2.30 -7.41
N LEU A 154 4.92 -2.01 -6.63
CA LEU A 154 3.55 -1.79 -7.08
C LEU A 154 3.06 -0.39 -6.74
N TYR A 155 2.08 0.05 -7.53
CA TYR A 155 1.35 1.31 -7.36
C TYR A 155 0.05 1.26 -8.15
N GLU A 156 -1.08 1.73 -7.57
CA GLU A 156 -2.42 1.57 -8.13
C GLU A 156 -2.64 2.27 -9.47
N ARG A 157 -1.78 3.21 -9.84
CA ARG A 157 -1.94 4.03 -11.06
C ARG A 157 -0.85 3.79 -12.09
N ASP A 158 -0.15 2.66 -11.98
CA ASP A 158 0.86 2.22 -12.95
C ASP A 158 0.93 0.68 -12.96
N VAL A 159 1.73 0.12 -13.87
CA VAL A 159 2.05 -1.30 -13.90
C VAL A 159 3.31 -1.58 -13.07
N PRO A 160 3.52 -2.85 -12.62
CA PRO A 160 4.64 -3.20 -11.75
C PRO A 160 6.01 -2.89 -12.34
N TYR A 161 6.97 -2.51 -11.48
CA TYR A 161 8.39 -2.45 -11.83
C TYR A 161 9.11 -3.68 -11.26
N LYS A 162 9.74 -4.46 -12.14
CA LYS A 162 10.54 -5.63 -11.73
C LYS A 162 11.84 -5.19 -11.07
N LEU A 163 12.10 -5.77 -9.89
CA LEU A 163 13.29 -5.55 -9.09
C LEU A 163 14.19 -6.79 -9.13
N ASP A 164 15.47 -6.56 -9.13
CA ASP A 164 16.51 -7.55 -8.92
C ASP A 164 17.08 -7.36 -7.51
N ILE A 165 16.91 -8.34 -6.65
CA ILE A 165 17.44 -8.35 -5.29
C ILE A 165 18.64 -9.29 -5.26
N ASP A 166 19.84 -8.71 -5.32
CA ASP A 166 21.10 -9.43 -5.34
C ASP A 166 21.56 -9.71 -3.89
N PHE A 167 21.26 -10.91 -3.42
CA PHE A 167 21.63 -11.35 -2.07
C PHE A 167 23.14 -11.46 -1.86
N LYS A 168 23.89 -11.78 -2.90
CA LYS A 168 25.35 -11.92 -2.81
C LYS A 168 26.05 -10.59 -2.61
N ASN A 169 25.65 -9.58 -3.41
CA ASN A 169 26.28 -8.27 -3.39
C ASN A 169 25.53 -7.25 -2.53
N LYS A 170 24.40 -7.66 -1.89
CA LYS A 170 23.55 -6.79 -1.05
C LYS A 170 23.09 -5.54 -1.81
N LYS A 171 22.55 -5.73 -3.02
CA LYS A 171 22.13 -4.65 -3.92
C LYS A 171 20.71 -4.86 -4.43
N ILE A 172 20.04 -3.75 -4.72
CA ILE A 172 18.77 -3.73 -5.42
C ILE A 172 18.93 -2.98 -6.72
N LYS A 173 18.26 -3.46 -7.79
CA LYS A 173 18.18 -2.78 -9.08
C LYS A 173 16.77 -2.82 -9.63
N THR A 174 16.25 -1.71 -10.12
CA THR A 174 15.06 -1.71 -10.97
C THR A 174 15.46 -2.20 -12.35
N LYS A 175 14.93 -3.34 -12.79
CA LYS A 175 15.24 -3.94 -14.10
C LYS A 175 14.45 -3.24 -15.20
N GLN A 176 13.13 -3.33 -15.12
CA GLN A 176 12.23 -2.81 -16.14
C GLN A 176 10.82 -2.59 -15.59
N LYS A 177 10.07 -1.77 -16.30
CA LYS A 177 8.62 -1.65 -16.16
C LYS A 177 7.98 -2.87 -16.82
N ASN A 178 7.09 -3.56 -16.11
CA ASN A 178 6.44 -4.77 -16.61
C ASN A 178 5.15 -4.41 -17.37
N LEU A 179 5.28 -4.11 -18.67
CA LEU A 179 4.13 -3.78 -19.52
C LEU A 179 3.24 -5.01 -19.71
N ILE A 180 1.98 -4.90 -19.34
CA ILE A 180 1.00 -5.98 -19.42
C ILE A 180 -0.04 -5.57 -20.48
N LYS A 181 -0.30 -6.45 -21.44
CA LYS A 181 -1.24 -6.16 -22.53
C LYS A 181 -2.63 -5.87 -21.97
N ASN A 182 -3.23 -4.76 -22.38
CA ASN A 182 -4.57 -4.29 -22.00
C ASN A 182 -4.75 -3.91 -20.51
N ILE A 183 -3.70 -3.93 -19.69
CA ILE A 183 -3.75 -3.46 -18.30
C ILE A 183 -2.97 -2.15 -18.20
N ARG A 184 -3.62 -1.12 -17.68
CA ARG A 184 -3.02 0.22 -17.52
C ARG A 184 -2.61 0.49 -16.09
N ASN A 185 -3.42 0.05 -15.15
CA ASN A 185 -3.21 0.18 -13.73
C ASN A 185 -3.20 -1.21 -13.10
N PHE A 186 -2.47 -1.35 -12.00
CA PHE A 186 -2.29 -2.61 -11.32
C PHE A 186 -2.43 -2.38 -9.83
N SER A 187 -3.37 -3.05 -9.16
CA SER A 187 -3.55 -2.85 -7.73
C SER A 187 -2.25 -3.07 -6.97
N ALA A 188 -1.95 -2.17 -6.04
CA ALA A 188 -0.83 -2.36 -5.13
C ALA A 188 -1.04 -3.55 -4.17
N HIS A 189 -2.30 -3.95 -3.99
CA HIS A 189 -2.72 -5.09 -3.17
C HIS A 189 -3.10 -6.31 -3.99
N SER A 190 -2.43 -6.54 -5.13
CA SER A 190 -2.65 -7.74 -5.95
C SER A 190 -2.41 -9.00 -5.14
N LYS A 191 -3.25 -10.01 -5.35
CA LYS A 191 -3.22 -11.27 -4.61
C LYS A 191 -2.51 -12.35 -5.43
N THR A 192 -1.79 -13.24 -4.78
CA THR A 192 -1.11 -14.36 -5.43
C THR A 192 -1.48 -15.67 -4.75
N ASN A 193 -1.71 -16.73 -5.53
CA ASN A 193 -2.01 -18.05 -5.01
C ASN A 193 -0.89 -19.09 -5.31
N GLY A 194 0.31 -18.62 -5.65
CA GLY A 194 1.46 -19.46 -6.03
C GLY A 194 1.57 -19.74 -7.53
N THR A 195 0.49 -19.69 -8.30
CA THR A 195 0.46 -19.94 -9.75
C THR A 195 -0.08 -18.80 -10.57
N THR A 196 -0.96 -17.99 -9.99
CA THR A 196 -1.62 -16.86 -10.63
C THR A 196 -1.51 -15.58 -9.80
N ILE A 197 -1.68 -14.46 -10.47
CA ILE A 197 -1.82 -13.14 -9.88
C ILE A 197 -3.22 -12.65 -10.15
N GLU A 198 -3.90 -12.16 -9.12
CA GLU A 198 -5.18 -11.48 -9.24
C GLU A 198 -5.00 -9.99 -8.97
N THR A 199 -5.55 -9.16 -9.83
CA THR A 199 -5.46 -7.71 -9.69
C THR A 199 -6.73 -7.02 -10.16
N ILE A 200 -6.92 -5.77 -9.75
CA ILE A 200 -7.99 -4.91 -10.21
C ILE A 200 -7.43 -3.62 -10.80
N ASP A 201 -8.17 -3.03 -11.74
CA ASP A 201 -7.99 -1.67 -12.26
C ASP A 201 -9.31 -0.91 -12.13
N CYS A 202 -9.27 0.35 -11.73
CA CYS A 202 -10.44 1.19 -11.50
C CYS A 202 -10.52 2.29 -12.56
N ASP A 203 -11.61 2.30 -13.35
CA ASP A 203 -11.92 3.38 -14.28
C ASP A 203 -12.96 4.33 -13.66
N ILE A 204 -12.47 5.42 -13.10
CA ILE A 204 -13.30 6.44 -12.42
C ILE A 204 -14.24 7.19 -13.37
N PHE A 205 -13.96 7.19 -14.67
CA PHE A 205 -14.81 7.88 -15.66
C PHE A 205 -16.00 7.03 -16.12
N LYS A 206 -15.86 5.70 -16.03
CA LYS A 206 -16.91 4.76 -16.43
C LYS A 206 -17.63 4.13 -15.25
N ASN A 207 -17.20 4.40 -14.02
CA ASN A 207 -17.65 3.70 -12.82
C ASN A 207 -17.52 2.18 -12.99
N GLN A 208 -16.32 1.73 -13.36
CA GLN A 208 -16.03 0.33 -13.62
C GLN A 208 -14.78 -0.14 -12.87
N VAL A 209 -14.84 -1.36 -12.39
CA VAL A 209 -13.72 -2.13 -11.87
C VAL A 209 -13.44 -3.26 -12.84
N TYR A 210 -12.22 -3.34 -13.31
CA TYR A 210 -11.75 -4.45 -14.14
C TYR A 210 -11.04 -5.44 -13.23
N TYR A 211 -11.52 -6.65 -13.17
CA TYR A 211 -10.82 -7.78 -12.55
C TYR A 211 -9.97 -8.49 -13.59
N TYR A 212 -8.75 -8.83 -13.23
CA TYR A 212 -7.83 -9.62 -14.05
C TYR A 212 -7.23 -10.77 -13.24
N GLU A 213 -7.18 -11.95 -13.85
CA GLU A 213 -6.33 -13.06 -13.44
C GLU A 213 -5.21 -13.21 -14.47
N LEU A 214 -3.96 -13.31 -13.99
CA LEU A 214 -2.79 -13.46 -14.84
C LEU A 214 -2.01 -14.71 -14.45
N ASP A 215 -1.34 -15.30 -15.42
CA ASP A 215 -0.37 -16.37 -15.17
C ASP A 215 0.98 -15.80 -14.66
N LYS A 216 1.94 -16.70 -14.39
CA LYS A 216 3.28 -16.34 -13.92
C LYS A 216 4.09 -15.49 -14.91
N ASN A 217 3.71 -15.44 -16.18
CA ASN A 217 4.34 -14.61 -17.21
C ASN A 217 3.62 -13.27 -17.39
N PHE A 218 2.66 -12.95 -16.51
CA PHE A 218 1.80 -11.77 -16.61
C PHE A 218 0.92 -11.76 -17.88
N VAL A 219 0.58 -12.93 -18.41
CA VAL A 219 -0.42 -13.06 -19.48
C VAL A 219 -1.79 -13.14 -18.83
N THR A 220 -2.72 -12.28 -19.27
CA THR A 220 -4.10 -12.27 -18.76
C THR A 220 -4.82 -13.54 -19.17
N THR A 221 -5.29 -14.31 -18.18
CA THR A 221 -6.07 -15.55 -18.37
C THR A 221 -7.57 -15.32 -18.24
N LYS A 222 -7.97 -14.37 -17.36
CA LYS A 222 -9.39 -13.98 -17.20
C LYS A 222 -9.50 -12.47 -17.08
N THR A 223 -10.61 -11.93 -17.58
CA THR A 223 -11.00 -10.53 -17.42
C THR A 223 -12.48 -10.45 -17.16
N HIS A 224 -12.90 -9.64 -16.19
CA HIS A 224 -14.30 -9.33 -15.95
C HIS A 224 -14.48 -7.85 -15.63
N ILE A 225 -15.62 -7.27 -16.05
CA ILE A 225 -15.93 -5.86 -15.81
C ILE A 225 -17.10 -5.78 -14.83
N ILE A 226 -16.88 -5.07 -13.73
CA ILE A 226 -17.86 -4.86 -12.68
C ILE A 226 -18.23 -3.38 -12.66
N THR A 227 -19.50 -3.06 -12.89
CA THR A 227 -19.99 -1.67 -12.78
C THR A 227 -20.28 -1.35 -11.32
N THR A 228 -19.78 -0.23 -10.84
CA THR A 228 -20.01 0.32 -9.50
C THR A 228 -21.12 1.38 -9.54
N LYS A 229 -21.73 1.63 -8.39
CA LYS A 229 -22.72 2.71 -8.21
C LYS A 229 -22.03 4.05 -8.02
N TYR A 230 -20.90 4.03 -7.33
CA TYR A 230 -20.15 5.21 -6.93
C TYR A 230 -18.81 5.30 -7.64
N LEU A 231 -18.03 6.32 -7.32
CA LEU A 231 -16.70 6.54 -7.87
C LEU A 231 -15.74 5.44 -7.39
N PRO A 232 -15.22 4.58 -8.29
CA PRO A 232 -14.42 3.42 -7.89
C PRO A 232 -12.98 3.83 -7.51
N ILE A 233 -12.81 4.33 -6.32
CA ILE A 233 -11.51 4.54 -5.69
C ILE A 233 -11.33 3.40 -4.68
N ILE A 234 -10.81 2.26 -5.16
CA ILE A 234 -10.68 1.04 -4.38
C ILE A 234 -9.20 0.76 -4.20
N HIS A 235 -8.74 0.81 -2.94
CA HIS A 235 -7.34 0.63 -2.60
C HIS A 235 -6.95 -0.85 -2.53
N ASP A 236 -7.77 -1.66 -1.86
CA ASP A 236 -7.55 -3.09 -1.66
C ASP A 236 -8.82 -3.88 -1.97
N PHE A 237 -8.69 -5.18 -2.15
CA PHE A 237 -9.77 -6.14 -2.29
C PHE A 237 -9.40 -7.45 -1.58
N TRP A 238 -10.41 -8.15 -1.06
CA TRP A 238 -10.19 -9.49 -0.53
C TRP A 238 -10.39 -10.53 -1.62
N SER A 239 -9.58 -11.61 -1.60
CA SER A 239 -9.69 -12.74 -2.52
C SER A 239 -9.63 -14.05 -1.75
N SER A 240 -10.55 -14.97 -2.06
CA SER A 240 -10.52 -16.39 -1.71
C SER A 240 -10.31 -17.24 -2.97
N GLN A 241 -10.38 -18.56 -2.82
CA GLN A 241 -10.29 -19.45 -3.97
C GLN A 241 -11.34 -19.13 -5.05
N ASN A 242 -12.58 -18.84 -4.64
CA ASN A 242 -13.70 -18.70 -5.56
C ASN A 242 -14.28 -17.28 -5.64
N LYS A 243 -13.91 -16.38 -4.74
CA LYS A 243 -14.56 -15.06 -4.64
C LYS A 243 -13.57 -13.92 -4.54
N ILE A 244 -14.02 -12.76 -5.03
CA ILE A 244 -13.43 -11.46 -4.77
C ILE A 244 -14.46 -10.59 -4.09
N ILE A 245 -14.01 -9.83 -3.09
CA ILE A 245 -14.87 -8.88 -2.38
C ILE A 245 -14.17 -7.52 -2.40
N PHE A 246 -14.93 -6.50 -2.76
CA PHE A 246 -14.51 -5.12 -2.62
C PHE A 246 -15.71 -4.23 -2.24
N ILE A 247 -15.40 -3.10 -1.62
CA ILE A 247 -16.40 -2.15 -1.16
C ILE A 247 -16.56 -1.03 -2.20
N ASP A 248 -17.81 -0.80 -2.60
CA ASP A 248 -18.23 0.36 -3.38
C ASP A 248 -18.72 1.42 -2.39
N SER A 249 -17.77 2.20 -1.87
CA SER A 249 -18.01 3.28 -0.91
C SER A 249 -18.69 4.46 -1.61
N PRO A 250 -19.61 5.17 -0.95
CA PRO A 250 -20.33 6.30 -1.55
C PRO A 250 -19.42 7.54 -1.70
N LEU A 251 -18.35 7.38 -2.48
CA LEU A 251 -17.43 8.46 -2.82
C LEU A 251 -17.98 9.31 -3.95
N ALA A 252 -17.88 10.61 -3.81
CA ALA A 252 -18.33 11.59 -4.78
C ALA A 252 -17.31 12.71 -4.98
N ILE A 253 -17.33 13.32 -6.16
CA ILE A 253 -16.50 14.51 -6.42
C ILE A 253 -17.06 15.68 -5.61
N ASP A 254 -16.21 16.31 -4.83
CA ASP A 254 -16.52 17.55 -4.14
C ASP A 254 -16.22 18.75 -5.04
N TYR A 255 -17.23 19.20 -5.77
CA TYR A 255 -17.10 20.31 -6.71
C TYR A 255 -16.68 21.62 -6.04
N SER A 256 -16.96 21.81 -4.74
CA SER A 256 -16.58 23.01 -4.01
C SER A 256 -15.07 23.12 -3.76
N SER A 257 -14.39 21.98 -3.73
CA SER A 257 -12.96 21.87 -3.44
C SER A 257 -12.07 21.61 -4.66
N VAL A 258 -12.64 21.41 -5.86
CA VAL A 258 -11.90 21.04 -7.09
C VAL A 258 -10.70 21.94 -7.39
N LEU A 259 -10.78 23.23 -7.11
CA LEU A 259 -9.68 24.19 -7.34
C LEU A 259 -8.72 24.32 -6.16
N ASN A 260 -9.12 23.85 -4.98
CA ASN A 260 -8.42 24.08 -3.72
C ASN A 260 -7.67 22.87 -3.19
N THR A 261 -8.03 21.67 -3.65
CA THR A 261 -7.44 20.42 -3.15
C THR A 261 -6.97 19.54 -4.29
N PRO A 262 -5.88 18.78 -4.09
CA PRO A 262 -5.37 17.85 -5.09
C PRO A 262 -6.30 16.66 -5.34
N MET A 263 -7.11 16.28 -4.37
CA MET A 263 -8.04 15.14 -4.43
C MET A 263 -9.44 15.58 -3.97
N PRO A 264 -10.24 16.18 -4.86
CA PRO A 264 -11.56 16.71 -4.55
C PRO A 264 -12.59 15.57 -4.47
N VAL A 265 -12.40 14.67 -3.51
CA VAL A 265 -13.28 13.52 -3.27
C VAL A 265 -13.65 13.48 -1.81
N LYS A 266 -14.92 13.23 -1.54
CA LYS A 266 -15.46 13.04 -0.20
C LYS A 266 -16.37 11.83 -0.12
N LEU A 267 -16.51 11.28 1.08
CA LEU A 267 -17.52 10.31 1.42
C LEU A 267 -18.86 11.04 1.60
N ASP A 268 -19.93 10.54 0.97
CA ASP A 268 -21.29 11.04 1.13
C ASP A 268 -21.99 10.21 2.23
N ASP A 269 -22.07 10.78 3.42
CA ASP A 269 -22.60 10.14 4.62
C ASP A 269 -24.11 9.91 4.58
N SER A 270 -24.80 10.50 3.61
CA SER A 270 -26.24 10.29 3.40
C SER A 270 -26.56 9.03 2.57
N LYS A 271 -25.57 8.30 2.08
CA LYS A 271 -25.73 7.16 1.19
C LYS A 271 -25.21 5.87 1.81
N GLU A 272 -25.76 4.78 1.33
CA GLU A 272 -25.36 3.42 1.69
C GLU A 272 -24.03 3.00 1.10
N THR A 273 -23.31 2.09 1.76
CA THR A 273 -22.17 1.38 1.21
C THR A 273 -22.62 0.07 0.57
N ILE A 274 -22.01 -0.33 -0.53
CA ILE A 274 -22.32 -1.58 -1.23
C ILE A 274 -21.12 -2.51 -1.19
N ILE A 275 -21.34 -3.75 -0.74
CA ILE A 275 -20.35 -4.82 -0.80
C ILE A 275 -20.58 -5.57 -2.10
N ASN A 276 -19.59 -5.60 -2.98
CA ASN A 276 -19.59 -6.41 -4.19
C ASN A 276 -18.87 -7.73 -3.91
N VAL A 277 -19.58 -8.83 -4.10
CA VAL A 277 -19.08 -10.20 -4.02
C VAL A 277 -19.13 -10.80 -5.40
N PHE A 278 -17.98 -10.90 -6.05
CA PHE A 278 -17.85 -11.49 -7.38
C PHE A 278 -17.40 -12.95 -7.27
N ASP A 279 -18.17 -13.86 -7.82
CA ASP A 279 -17.85 -15.29 -7.90
C ASP A 279 -17.02 -15.57 -9.17
N LYS A 280 -15.79 -16.03 -8.98
CA LYS A 280 -14.80 -16.29 -10.06
C LYS A 280 -15.15 -17.52 -10.91
N THR A 281 -16.07 -18.37 -10.43
CA THR A 281 -16.50 -19.60 -11.09
C THR A 281 -17.71 -19.35 -11.98
N THR A 282 -18.76 -18.72 -11.42
CA THR A 282 -19.99 -18.42 -12.15
C THR A 282 -19.91 -17.11 -12.92
N MET A 283 -18.94 -16.25 -12.60
CA MET A 283 -18.79 -14.90 -13.13
C MET A 283 -19.94 -13.97 -12.77
N GLU A 284 -20.70 -14.29 -11.72
CA GLU A 284 -21.81 -13.52 -11.20
C GLU A 284 -21.38 -12.58 -10.08
N ILE A 285 -22.15 -11.51 -9.89
CA ILE A 285 -21.93 -10.51 -8.86
C ILE A 285 -23.16 -10.43 -7.96
N GLU A 286 -22.94 -10.68 -6.68
CA GLU A 286 -23.91 -10.37 -5.64
C GLU A 286 -23.57 -9.03 -4.99
N ARG A 287 -24.61 -8.23 -4.71
CA ARG A 287 -24.49 -6.95 -4.04
C ARG A 287 -25.23 -6.95 -2.73
N TYR A 288 -24.55 -6.50 -1.68
CA TYR A 288 -25.11 -6.39 -0.34
C TYR A 288 -25.04 -4.93 0.10
N HIS A 289 -26.17 -4.40 0.54
CA HIS A 289 -26.35 -3.00 0.88
C HIS A 289 -26.25 -2.82 2.38
N ILE A 290 -25.46 -1.85 2.82
CA ILE A 290 -25.29 -1.47 4.24
C ILE A 290 -25.71 -0.02 4.38
N ASN A 291 -26.68 0.22 5.24
CA ASN A 291 -27.22 1.55 5.50
C ASN A 291 -26.29 2.38 6.43
N GLU A 292 -24.99 2.24 6.22
CA GLU A 292 -23.92 3.03 6.85
C GLU A 292 -22.92 3.41 5.74
N SER A 293 -22.35 4.60 5.84
CA SER A 293 -21.33 5.10 4.88
C SER A 293 -19.95 4.90 5.46
N PHE A 294 -19.08 4.21 4.76
CA PHE A 294 -17.68 4.05 5.16
C PHE A 294 -16.78 3.74 3.97
N TYR A 295 -15.49 3.88 4.20
CA TYR A 295 -14.42 3.49 3.30
C TYR A 295 -13.53 2.44 3.96
N ILE A 296 -12.86 1.60 3.16
CA ILE A 296 -11.88 0.61 3.62
C ILE A 296 -10.59 0.79 2.83
N PHE A 297 -9.44 0.92 3.53
CA PHE A 297 -8.13 0.83 2.89
C PHE A 297 -7.69 -0.62 2.77
N HIS A 298 -7.68 -1.39 3.86
CA HIS A 298 -7.13 -2.75 3.87
C HIS A 298 -8.09 -3.74 4.51
N TYR A 299 -8.07 -4.96 3.97
CA TYR A 299 -8.77 -6.10 4.53
C TYR A 299 -7.83 -6.88 5.45
N ALA A 300 -8.32 -7.17 6.66
CA ALA A 300 -7.69 -8.10 7.58
C ALA A 300 -8.06 -9.56 7.22
N ASN A 301 -7.97 -10.47 8.17
CA ASN A 301 -8.22 -11.89 7.98
C ASN A 301 -9.72 -12.21 7.75
N SER A 302 -10.23 -11.91 6.56
CA SER A 302 -11.61 -12.23 6.19
C SER A 302 -11.79 -13.73 5.93
N LYS A 303 -12.99 -14.25 6.20
CA LYS A 303 -13.29 -15.68 6.15
C LYS A 303 -14.63 -15.93 5.47
N GLU A 304 -14.70 -17.06 4.78
CA GLU A 304 -15.94 -17.56 4.20
C GLU A 304 -16.20 -18.99 4.69
N ASN A 305 -17.45 -19.28 5.06
CA ASN A 305 -17.94 -20.62 5.30
C ASN A 305 -19.26 -20.83 4.55
N GLU A 306 -19.96 -21.96 4.79
CA GLU A 306 -21.19 -22.32 4.08
C GLU A 306 -22.32 -21.29 4.29
N THR A 307 -22.40 -20.66 5.46
CA THR A 307 -23.51 -19.81 5.87
C THR A 307 -23.18 -18.32 5.88
N HIS A 308 -21.91 -17.93 6.04
CA HIS A 308 -21.50 -16.56 6.23
C HIS A 308 -20.25 -16.21 5.42
N ILE A 309 -20.13 -14.91 5.12
CA ILE A 309 -18.90 -14.25 4.75
C ILE A 309 -18.62 -13.22 5.84
N ASP A 310 -17.48 -13.36 6.52
CA ASP A 310 -17.02 -12.44 7.54
C ASP A 310 -15.86 -11.62 7.02
N ILE A 311 -16.03 -10.31 6.92
CA ILE A 311 -15.05 -9.33 6.45
C ILE A 311 -14.54 -8.57 7.67
N TYR A 312 -13.23 -8.58 7.86
CA TYR A 312 -12.57 -7.82 8.94
C TYR A 312 -11.75 -6.69 8.32
N ALA A 313 -12.00 -5.46 8.76
CA ALA A 313 -11.33 -4.28 8.23
C ALA A 313 -11.40 -3.09 9.19
N SER A 314 -10.52 -2.13 9.02
CA SER A 314 -10.70 -0.80 9.61
C SER A 314 -11.63 0.03 8.72
N LEU A 315 -12.80 0.41 9.25
CA LEU A 315 -13.82 1.18 8.57
C LEU A 315 -13.61 2.68 8.88
N TYR A 316 -13.60 3.49 7.84
CA TYR A 316 -13.45 4.92 7.93
C TYR A 316 -14.81 5.58 7.70
N ASP A 317 -15.52 5.90 8.76
CA ASP A 317 -16.85 6.51 8.72
C ASP A 317 -16.79 7.99 8.23
N ASN A 318 -15.62 8.61 8.35
CA ASN A 318 -15.32 9.93 7.80
C ASN A 318 -13.92 9.91 7.20
N ILE A 319 -13.81 10.12 5.89
CA ILE A 319 -12.54 10.18 5.19
C ILE A 319 -12.43 11.47 4.40
N ASN A 320 -11.36 12.22 4.66
CA ASN A 320 -10.94 13.36 3.88
C ASN A 320 -9.54 13.10 3.34
N PHE A 321 -9.42 12.84 2.05
CA PHE A 321 -8.13 12.55 1.40
C PHE A 321 -7.17 13.77 1.38
N ASN A 322 -7.59 14.92 1.83
CA ASN A 322 -6.77 16.12 1.96
C ASN A 322 -6.19 16.30 3.37
N GLU A 323 -6.51 15.39 4.29
CA GLU A 323 -5.99 15.37 5.65
C GLU A 323 -5.02 14.21 5.84
N VAL A 324 -4.10 14.34 6.79
CA VAL A 324 -3.17 13.26 7.17
C VAL A 324 -3.75 12.43 8.33
N ASN A 325 -4.55 13.03 9.18
CA ASN A 325 -5.14 12.38 10.34
C ASN A 325 -6.49 11.78 9.98
N ILE A 326 -6.49 10.55 9.49
CA ILE A 326 -7.69 9.76 9.25
C ILE A 326 -7.77 8.67 10.32
N THR A 327 -8.98 8.37 10.79
CA THR A 327 -9.20 7.38 11.85
C THR A 327 -10.10 6.27 11.35
N GLY A 328 -9.56 5.06 11.29
CA GLY A 328 -10.29 3.83 11.00
C GLY A 328 -10.70 3.11 12.30
N LYS A 329 -11.86 2.48 12.30
CA LYS A 329 -12.39 1.66 13.39
C LYS A 329 -12.44 0.21 12.97
N TYR A 330 -11.67 -0.64 13.64
CA TYR A 330 -11.63 -2.06 13.29
C TYR A 330 -12.95 -2.74 13.67
N ARG A 331 -13.61 -3.29 12.65
CA ARG A 331 -14.94 -3.90 12.77
C ARG A 331 -15.01 -5.17 11.92
N LYS A 332 -16.02 -5.98 12.24
CA LYS A 332 -16.38 -7.15 11.44
C LYS A 332 -17.70 -6.91 10.74
N ILE A 333 -17.74 -7.09 9.44
CA ILE A 333 -18.95 -7.13 8.64
C ILE A 333 -19.27 -8.60 8.39
N SER A 334 -20.47 -9.03 8.80
CA SER A 334 -20.92 -10.41 8.59
C SER A 334 -22.09 -10.44 7.62
N ILE A 335 -21.96 -11.18 6.54
CA ILE A 335 -22.98 -11.39 5.52
C ILE A 335 -23.54 -12.80 5.68
N LYS A 336 -24.81 -12.89 6.03
CA LYS A 336 -25.54 -14.18 6.09
C LYS A 336 -26.06 -14.53 4.70
N LYS A 337 -25.47 -15.54 4.04
CA LYS A 337 -25.72 -15.88 2.64
C LYS A 337 -27.19 -16.16 2.31
N ASN A 338 -27.88 -16.95 3.18
CA ASN A 338 -29.25 -17.38 2.91
C ASN A 338 -30.30 -16.25 2.99
N THR A 339 -30.07 -15.26 3.84
CA THR A 339 -31.03 -14.17 4.07
C THR A 339 -30.58 -12.85 3.49
N LYS A 340 -29.36 -12.78 2.99
CA LYS A 340 -28.66 -11.55 2.55
C LYS A 340 -28.58 -10.46 3.63
N LEU A 341 -28.78 -10.84 4.90
CA LEU A 341 -28.65 -9.94 6.03
C LEU A 341 -27.18 -9.60 6.23
N VAL A 342 -26.89 -8.31 6.39
CA VAL A 342 -25.57 -7.80 6.70
C VAL A 342 -25.60 -7.15 8.08
N THR A 343 -24.62 -7.46 8.92
CA THR A 343 -24.47 -6.87 10.26
C THR A 343 -23.04 -6.39 10.44
N ILE A 344 -22.86 -5.31 11.21
CA ILE A 344 -21.54 -4.81 11.62
C ILE A 344 -21.39 -5.06 13.13
N GLU A 345 -20.38 -5.86 13.47
CA GLU A 345 -19.98 -6.13 14.84
C GLU A 345 -18.90 -5.14 15.26
N LYS A 346 -19.06 -4.55 16.45
CA LYS A 346 -18.16 -3.56 17.05
C LYS A 346 -17.68 -4.08 18.41
N ASN A 347 -16.42 -3.88 18.73
CA ASN A 347 -15.88 -4.14 20.06
C ASN A 347 -15.49 -2.81 20.73
N PRO A 348 -16.01 -2.47 21.91
CA PRO A 348 -15.73 -1.20 22.58
C PRO A 348 -14.25 -0.92 22.82
N GLU A 349 -13.43 -1.95 23.09
CA GLU A 349 -11.99 -1.81 23.29
C GLU A 349 -11.26 -1.47 21.97
N LEU A 350 -11.78 -1.92 20.83
CA LEU A 350 -11.21 -1.66 19.51
C LEU A 350 -11.73 -0.35 18.90
N GLU A 351 -12.95 0.08 19.27
CA GLU A 351 -13.53 1.35 18.78
C GLU A 351 -12.77 2.60 19.23
N VAL A 352 -11.98 2.51 20.31
CA VAL A 352 -11.15 3.62 20.77
C VAL A 352 -9.77 3.67 20.11
N LEU A 353 -9.38 2.61 19.41
CA LEU A 353 -8.08 2.50 18.76
C LEU A 353 -8.15 2.97 17.29
N ASN A 354 -7.09 3.60 16.83
CA ASN A 354 -6.85 3.88 15.41
C ASN A 354 -5.78 2.92 14.89
N ILE A 355 -6.21 1.82 14.25
CA ILE A 355 -5.33 0.72 13.83
C ILE A 355 -5.48 0.43 12.34
N GLU A 356 -4.35 0.21 11.67
CA GLU A 356 -4.26 -0.04 10.23
C GLU A 356 -3.07 -0.95 9.89
N PHE A 357 -2.89 -1.26 8.60
CA PHE A 357 -1.87 -2.16 8.09
C PHE A 357 -1.97 -3.57 8.70
N PRO A 358 -3.09 -4.28 8.45
CA PRO A 358 -3.32 -5.60 9.02
C PRO A 358 -2.40 -6.66 8.39
N ILE A 359 -1.68 -7.41 9.21
CA ILE A 359 -0.96 -8.61 8.80
C ILE A 359 -1.41 -9.81 9.63
N SER A 360 -1.78 -10.89 8.95
CA SER A 360 -2.25 -12.10 9.59
C SER A 360 -1.12 -13.10 9.84
N TYR A 361 -1.15 -13.75 11.00
CA TYR A 361 -0.29 -14.87 11.35
C TYR A 361 -1.06 -15.88 12.23
N GLY A 362 -1.07 -17.15 11.81
CA GLY A 362 -1.97 -18.12 12.44
C GLY A 362 -3.42 -17.65 12.41
N ASN A 363 -4.07 -17.64 13.57
CA ASN A 363 -5.44 -17.11 13.73
C ASN A 363 -5.49 -15.63 14.09
N ARG A 364 -4.35 -14.98 14.25
CA ARG A 364 -4.22 -13.60 14.73
C ARG A 364 -3.94 -12.63 13.60
N THR A 365 -4.31 -11.39 13.82
CA THR A 365 -3.95 -10.26 12.99
C THR A 365 -3.24 -9.22 13.86
N ILE A 366 -2.11 -8.72 13.37
CA ILE A 366 -1.40 -7.61 13.97
C ILE A 366 -1.61 -6.36 13.13
N PHE A 367 -1.82 -5.24 13.80
CA PHE A 367 -2.01 -3.93 13.22
C PHE A 367 -0.94 -2.97 13.71
N ARG A 368 -0.61 -1.99 12.90
CA ARG A 368 0.06 -0.79 13.38
C ARG A 368 -0.95 0.10 14.08
N SER A 369 -0.65 0.56 15.30
CA SER A 369 -1.43 1.58 16.00
C SER A 369 -0.96 2.98 15.60
N ILE A 370 -1.93 3.91 15.38
CA ILE A 370 -1.69 5.31 15.00
C ILE A 370 -2.52 6.19 15.94
N GLU A 371 -2.31 6.08 17.26
CA GLU A 371 -3.19 6.74 18.22
C GLU A 371 -2.98 8.25 18.32
N ASN A 372 -1.76 8.68 18.26
CA ASN A 372 -1.38 10.08 18.15
C ASN A 372 0.06 10.15 17.67
N ARG A 373 0.59 11.35 17.44
CA ARG A 373 1.97 11.52 16.96
C ARG A 373 3.03 11.00 17.93
N VAL A 374 2.67 10.69 19.17
CA VAL A 374 3.59 10.34 20.26
C VAL A 374 3.56 8.86 20.59
N ASN A 375 2.39 8.23 20.56
CA ASN A 375 2.22 6.82 20.94
C ASN A 375 1.88 5.98 19.71
N ASN A 376 2.86 5.24 19.26
CA ASN A 376 2.75 4.28 18.17
C ASN A 376 3.10 2.89 18.68
N GLY A 377 2.61 1.87 17.99
CA GLY A 377 2.91 0.50 18.38
C GLY A 377 2.20 -0.52 17.53
N PHE A 378 1.88 -1.64 18.14
CA PHE A 378 1.17 -2.74 17.49
C PHE A 378 -0.01 -3.19 18.35
N VAL A 379 -1.10 -3.54 17.69
CA VAL A 379 -2.28 -4.15 18.32
C VAL A 379 -2.46 -5.53 17.71
N ILE A 380 -2.65 -6.53 18.54
CA ILE A 380 -2.85 -7.93 18.13
C ILE A 380 -4.28 -8.32 18.47
N CYS A 381 -5.01 -8.80 17.48
CA CYS A 381 -6.38 -9.28 17.62
C CYS A 381 -6.51 -10.75 17.17
N GLU A 382 -7.48 -11.45 17.75
CA GLU A 382 -7.98 -12.72 17.23
C GLU A 382 -9.47 -12.56 16.91
N GLY A 383 -9.81 -12.45 15.62
CA GLY A 383 -11.12 -11.97 15.21
C GLY A 383 -11.40 -10.56 15.75
N MET A 384 -12.46 -10.40 16.53
CA MET A 384 -12.83 -9.15 17.21
C MET A 384 -12.34 -9.05 18.66
N GLU A 385 -11.56 -9.98 19.15
CA GLU A 385 -10.98 -9.96 20.48
C GLU A 385 -9.63 -9.25 20.48
N LEU A 386 -9.44 -8.29 21.41
CA LEU A 386 -8.16 -7.62 21.65
C LEU A 386 -7.28 -8.53 22.50
N ILE A 387 -6.18 -9.04 21.92
CA ILE A 387 -5.25 -9.95 22.62
C ILE A 387 -4.14 -9.17 23.32
N LYS A 388 -3.57 -8.16 22.64
CA LYS A 388 -2.42 -7.43 23.17
C LYS A 388 -2.25 -6.08 22.48
N THR A 389 -1.92 -5.07 23.28
CA THR A 389 -1.36 -3.79 22.81
C THR A 389 0.11 -3.70 23.21
N ILE A 390 0.95 -3.28 22.27
CA ILE A 390 2.39 -3.10 22.44
C ILE A 390 2.71 -1.66 22.06
N GLU A 391 3.11 -0.85 23.04
CA GLU A 391 3.35 0.58 22.88
C GLU A 391 4.84 0.89 22.83
N PHE A 392 5.21 1.84 21.98
CA PHE A 392 6.54 2.42 21.88
C PHE A 392 6.43 3.93 22.09
N VAL A 393 6.75 4.37 23.31
CA VAL A 393 6.71 5.80 23.69
C VAL A 393 7.78 6.58 22.91
N ASP A 394 7.40 7.75 22.42
CA ASP A 394 8.29 8.66 21.65
C ASP A 394 8.91 8.01 20.38
N LYS A 395 8.29 6.97 19.88
CA LYS A 395 8.73 6.27 18.67
C LYS A 395 7.65 6.35 17.59
N PHE A 396 8.09 6.42 16.34
CA PHE A 396 7.23 6.37 15.17
C PHE A 396 7.51 5.09 14.40
N ILE A 397 6.53 4.20 14.34
CA ILE A 397 6.63 2.98 13.52
C ILE A 397 6.51 3.38 12.05
N CYS A 398 7.52 3.03 11.25
CA CYS A 398 7.65 3.54 9.89
C CYS A 398 6.58 3.06 8.90
N GLY A 399 5.90 1.94 9.17
CA GLY A 399 4.89 1.37 8.27
C GLY A 399 4.44 0.00 8.75
N GLU A 400 3.93 -0.79 7.82
CA GLU A 400 3.53 -2.16 8.07
C GLU A 400 4.71 -3.03 8.51
N PRO A 401 4.57 -3.87 9.54
CA PRO A 401 5.59 -4.86 9.89
C PRO A 401 5.58 -6.04 8.91
N ALA A 402 6.70 -6.73 8.72
CA ALA A 402 6.71 -8.05 8.11
C ALA A 402 6.67 -9.14 9.18
N ILE A 403 6.05 -10.28 8.85
CA ILE A 403 6.04 -11.45 9.72
C ILE A 403 6.81 -12.59 9.06
N LYS A 404 7.72 -13.19 9.84
CA LYS A 404 8.47 -14.37 9.43
C LYS A 404 8.25 -15.49 10.42
N LYS A 405 7.82 -16.66 9.92
CA LYS A 405 7.80 -17.91 10.70
C LYS A 405 9.19 -18.51 10.68
N ILE A 406 9.74 -18.81 11.85
CA ILE A 406 11.01 -19.50 12.04
C ILE A 406 10.77 -20.61 13.07
N ASP A 407 11.05 -21.86 12.68
CA ASP A 407 10.69 -23.03 13.47
C ASP A 407 9.17 -22.99 13.79
N ASN A 408 8.80 -22.99 15.07
CA ASN A 408 7.40 -22.91 15.51
C ASN A 408 6.96 -21.53 15.97
N SER A 409 7.86 -20.52 15.90
CA SER A 409 7.59 -19.16 16.38
C SER A 409 7.41 -18.18 15.23
N TYR A 410 6.58 -17.17 15.46
CA TYR A 410 6.43 -16.04 14.55
C TYR A 410 7.25 -14.84 15.05
N TYR A 411 7.91 -14.18 14.13
CA TYR A 411 8.71 -12.98 14.40
C TYR A 411 8.19 -11.82 13.56
N LEU A 412 7.98 -10.69 14.23
CA LEU A 412 7.68 -9.42 13.59
C LEU A 412 9.00 -8.68 13.33
N ILE A 413 9.10 -8.07 12.14
CA ILE A 413 10.21 -7.18 11.78
C ILE A 413 9.62 -5.84 11.40
N ALA A 414 10.11 -4.75 11.99
CA ALA A 414 9.66 -3.40 11.66
C ALA A 414 10.77 -2.38 11.87
N PHE A 415 10.65 -1.23 11.19
CA PHE A 415 11.45 -0.05 11.46
C PHE A 415 10.69 0.95 12.32
N TYR A 416 11.43 1.64 13.18
CA TYR A 416 10.94 2.83 13.86
C TYR A 416 12.02 3.91 13.94
N PHE A 417 11.65 5.13 14.25
CA PHE A 417 12.56 6.21 14.60
C PHE A 417 12.00 7.05 15.76
N SER A 418 12.89 7.79 16.45
CA SER A 418 12.48 8.73 17.48
C SER A 418 11.70 9.90 16.85
N ILE A 419 10.55 10.28 17.44
CA ILE A 419 9.76 11.43 16.97
C ILE A 419 10.55 12.75 17.03
N PHE A 420 11.60 12.82 17.85
CA PHE A 420 12.47 13.98 18.00
C PHE A 420 13.59 14.03 16.97
N ASN A 421 13.96 12.88 16.39
CA ASN A 421 15.07 12.78 15.44
C ASN A 421 14.90 11.56 14.52
N SER A 422 14.55 11.79 13.25
CA SER A 422 14.37 10.72 12.26
C SER A 422 15.66 9.92 11.95
N LYS A 423 16.82 10.42 12.34
CA LYS A 423 18.11 9.69 12.26
C LYS A 423 18.36 8.75 13.44
N ASP A 424 17.64 8.94 14.55
CA ASP A 424 17.62 7.97 15.65
C ASP A 424 16.65 6.85 15.31
N SER A 425 17.04 6.03 14.35
CA SER A 425 16.24 4.99 13.72
C SER A 425 16.76 3.60 14.04
N HIS A 426 15.83 2.66 14.14
CA HIS A 426 16.09 1.30 14.58
C HIS A 426 15.27 0.29 13.76
N MET A 427 15.72 -0.95 13.77
CA MET A 427 14.94 -2.12 13.38
C MET A 427 14.64 -2.97 14.62
N ILE A 428 13.40 -3.37 14.79
CA ILE A 428 13.01 -4.35 15.80
C ILE A 428 12.75 -5.72 15.17
N ILE A 429 13.15 -6.76 15.90
CA ILE A 429 12.78 -8.15 15.59
C ILE A 429 12.14 -8.71 16.86
N MET A 430 10.81 -8.85 16.85
CA MET A 430 10.04 -9.26 18.01
C MET A 430 9.52 -10.68 17.85
N ASN A 431 9.76 -11.52 18.86
CA ASN A 431 9.10 -12.83 18.95
C ASN A 431 7.65 -12.64 19.40
N LEU A 432 6.68 -13.08 18.63
CA LEU A 432 5.24 -12.87 18.88
C LEU A 432 4.64 -13.84 19.92
N ASP A 433 5.39 -14.83 20.38
CA ASP A 433 4.95 -15.71 21.46
C ASP A 433 5.33 -15.14 22.84
N THR A 434 6.49 -14.46 22.92
CA THR A 434 7.03 -13.93 24.19
C THR A 434 7.01 -12.41 24.30
N TYR A 435 6.81 -11.71 23.17
CA TYR A 435 6.91 -10.26 22.99
C TYR A 435 8.30 -9.65 23.31
N ASN A 436 9.31 -10.50 23.51
CA ASN A 436 10.69 -10.04 23.61
C ASN A 436 11.19 -9.61 22.23
N PHE A 437 11.95 -8.54 22.16
CA PHE A 437 12.48 -8.05 20.89
C PHE A 437 13.96 -7.68 20.97
N LEU A 438 14.60 -7.78 19.81
CA LEU A 438 15.92 -7.21 19.52
C LEU A 438 15.70 -5.79 19.01
N ASP A 439 16.46 -4.85 19.50
CA ASP A 439 16.46 -3.46 19.09
C ASP A 439 17.80 -3.13 18.43
N ILE A 440 17.79 -2.94 17.12
CA ILE A 440 18.99 -2.85 16.29
C ILE A 440 19.10 -1.44 15.71
N PRO A 441 20.07 -0.62 16.16
CA PRO A 441 20.21 0.75 15.68
C PRO A 441 20.64 0.77 14.20
N ILE A 442 19.90 1.51 13.39
CA ILE A 442 20.18 1.78 11.98
C ILE A 442 20.98 3.09 11.86
N LYS A 443 20.57 4.14 12.59
CA LYS A 443 21.19 5.47 12.61
C LYS A 443 21.26 6.13 11.23
N GLU A 444 20.18 6.02 10.49
CA GLU A 444 19.97 6.67 9.18
C GLU A 444 18.62 7.35 9.17
N GLU A 445 18.49 8.43 8.41
CA GLU A 445 17.23 9.12 8.29
C GLU A 445 16.15 8.17 7.72
N MET A 446 15.07 7.99 8.48
CA MET A 446 13.93 7.18 8.10
C MET A 446 12.72 8.07 7.87
N GLY A 447 11.87 7.66 6.95
CA GLY A 447 10.60 8.29 6.65
C GLY A 447 9.42 7.34 6.86
N LEU A 448 8.24 7.79 6.46
CA LEU A 448 7.07 6.95 6.40
C LEU A 448 7.24 5.87 5.33
N GLY A 449 6.94 4.63 5.70
CA GLY A 449 6.74 3.52 4.77
C GLY A 449 5.28 3.11 4.72
N PHE A 450 4.90 2.35 3.70
CA PHE A 450 3.60 1.74 3.59
C PHE A 450 3.68 0.25 3.90
N HIS A 451 3.90 -0.58 2.89
CA HIS A 451 3.89 -2.04 3.02
C HIS A 451 5.28 -2.63 3.04
N SER A 452 5.41 -3.74 3.74
CA SER A 452 6.66 -4.44 3.89
C SER A 452 6.57 -5.90 3.46
N ILE A 453 7.73 -6.50 3.20
CA ILE A 453 7.85 -7.92 2.86
C ILE A 453 9.15 -8.49 3.42
N PHE A 454 9.12 -9.79 3.78
CA PHE A 454 10.32 -10.58 3.98
C PHE A 454 10.49 -11.58 2.84
N ILE A 455 11.56 -11.45 2.06
CA ILE A 455 11.90 -12.31 0.93
C ILE A 455 13.00 -13.27 1.36
N PRO A 456 12.74 -14.59 1.42
CA PRO A 456 13.77 -15.56 1.77
C PRO A 456 14.83 -15.66 0.66
N ASN A 457 16.08 -15.87 1.04
CA ASN A 457 17.15 -16.21 0.09
C ASN A 457 17.07 -17.70 -0.26
N SER A 458 16.45 -18.01 -1.40
CA SER A 458 16.26 -19.39 -1.86
C SER A 458 17.56 -20.10 -2.23
N GLU A 459 18.64 -19.38 -2.54
CA GLU A 459 19.94 -19.99 -2.87
C GLU A 459 20.63 -20.70 -1.69
N LYS A 460 20.16 -20.49 -0.46
CA LYS A 460 20.72 -21.06 0.77
C LYS A 460 19.77 -22.04 1.50
N ILE A 461 18.64 -22.38 0.89
CA ILE A 461 17.75 -23.42 1.41
C ILE A 461 18.18 -24.76 0.78
N ILE A 462 19.36 -25.26 1.17
CA ILE A 462 19.83 -26.62 0.87
C ILE A 462 20.20 -27.29 2.20
#